data_1cb85dcd7ec895c47a35c287383053d9
#
_entry.id   1cb85dcd7ec895c47a35c287383053d9
#
_cell.length_a   1.000
_cell.length_b   1.000
_cell.length_c   1.000
_cell.angle_alpha   90.00
_cell.angle_beta   90.00
_cell.angle_gamma   90.00
#
_symmetry.space_group_name_H-M   'P 1'
#
loop_
_entity.id
_entity.type
_entity.pdbx_description
1 polymer ?
#
loop_
_entity_poly.entity_id
_entity_poly.type
_entity_poly.pdbx_seq_one_letter_code
_entity_poly.pdbx_strand_id
1 'polypeptide(L)'
;LISVEIPKILVIEEGHDALSASLEEWNQKTYKSQMGAYKNVISDNRELWDEGVGMTELSIEGNITFTRADSLVLSYYMDTNEWLGGAHPYSFKETCNYDVKSGEDLKLSDVVSDYDTFYKEVCAKLEERKDEYGFYEDYPDTVKNVFYGDKEEYGEPLWTLSGDGITVYFNTYVLAPYASGEQAVSLSFIEYPELIRKQYQKHSDQWAIPIAEDEMCLVDLDGDGAEEEISYSADRDEYDYADSIVIHCDGNSYDTAMFMDSDYYGGCGYSASGYLVRTQNGKTWLYLETMGEGDGKYLQIFELMKNDLRLVT
;
A
#
# COMPACT_ATOMS: atom_id res chain seq x y z
N LEU A 1 -7.89 -27.12 9.75
CA LEU A 1 -8.02 -25.85 10.50
C LEU A 1 -8.41 -24.77 9.51
N ILE A 2 -9.30 -23.85 9.90
CA ILE A 2 -9.63 -22.66 9.10
C ILE A 2 -9.30 -21.45 9.95
N SER A 3 -8.48 -20.54 9.44
CA SER A 3 -8.18 -19.25 10.04
C SER A 3 -8.83 -18.11 9.25
N VAL A 4 -9.28 -17.08 9.95
CA VAL A 4 -9.78 -15.85 9.33
C VAL A 4 -9.20 -14.67 10.09
N GLU A 5 -8.43 -13.84 9.40
CA GLU A 5 -7.87 -12.61 9.93
C GLU A 5 -8.51 -11.41 9.23
N ILE A 6 -9.30 -10.64 9.99
CA ILE A 6 -10.05 -9.50 9.47
C ILE A 6 -9.52 -8.24 10.14
N PRO A 7 -8.87 -7.35 9.38
CA PRO A 7 -8.36 -6.10 9.92
C PRO A 7 -9.51 -5.14 10.27
N LYS A 8 -9.25 -4.24 11.21
CA LYS A 8 -10.17 -3.17 11.59
C LYS A 8 -9.42 -1.84 11.68
N ILE A 9 -9.99 -0.79 11.07
CA ILE A 9 -9.46 0.57 11.16
C ILE A 9 -10.27 1.34 12.21
N LEU A 10 -9.57 2.05 13.09
CA LEU A 10 -10.16 2.91 14.11
C LEU A 10 -9.53 4.30 14.05
N VAL A 11 -10.37 5.33 14.13
CA VAL A 11 -9.93 6.69 14.40
C VAL A 11 -9.82 6.87 15.90
N ILE A 12 -8.66 7.22 16.40
CA ILE A 12 -8.39 7.42 17.83
C ILE A 12 -8.32 8.91 18.22
N GLU A 13 -8.20 9.80 17.24
CA GLU A 13 -8.16 11.25 17.45
C GLU A 13 -9.56 11.85 17.44
N GLU A 14 -9.81 12.78 18.36
CA GLU A 14 -11.10 13.51 18.43
C GLU A 14 -11.27 14.49 17.26
N GLY A 15 -12.51 14.74 16.87
CA GLY A 15 -12.83 15.73 15.82
C GLY A 15 -13.00 15.15 14.42
N HIS A 16 -12.91 13.84 14.26
CA HIS A 16 -13.07 13.12 12.99
C HIS A 16 -14.31 12.21 12.97
N ASP A 17 -15.43 12.66 13.56
CA ASP A 17 -16.64 11.85 13.72
C ASP A 17 -17.19 11.31 12.39
N ALA A 18 -17.15 12.13 11.32
CA ALA A 18 -17.63 11.72 10.00
C ALA A 18 -16.79 10.60 9.41
N LEU A 19 -15.45 10.74 9.42
CA LEU A 19 -14.54 9.70 8.96
C LEU A 19 -14.66 8.44 9.82
N SER A 20 -14.79 8.58 11.14
CA SER A 20 -14.99 7.45 12.06
C SER A 20 -16.26 6.66 11.72
N ALA A 21 -17.34 7.33 11.35
CA ALA A 21 -18.59 6.69 10.94
C ALA A 21 -18.41 5.90 9.63
N SER A 22 -17.76 6.48 8.63
CA SER A 22 -17.49 5.82 7.35
C SER A 22 -16.58 4.60 7.51
N LEU A 23 -15.54 4.70 8.34
CA LEU A 23 -14.66 3.57 8.64
C LEU A 23 -15.36 2.47 9.43
N GLU A 24 -16.28 2.81 10.34
CA GLU A 24 -17.07 1.79 11.02
C GLU A 24 -18.01 1.05 10.04
N GLU A 25 -18.60 1.75 9.08
CA GLU A 25 -19.38 1.12 8.00
C GLU A 25 -18.52 0.19 7.15
N TRP A 26 -17.31 0.66 6.75
CA TRP A 26 -16.35 -0.16 6.03
C TRP A 26 -15.95 -1.41 6.85
N ASN A 27 -15.60 -1.26 8.12
CA ASN A 27 -15.26 -2.38 9.01
C ASN A 27 -16.37 -3.42 9.06
N GLN A 28 -17.63 -2.99 9.18
CA GLN A 28 -18.80 -3.88 9.23
C GLN A 28 -19.03 -4.61 7.90
N LYS A 29 -18.87 -3.90 6.77
CA LYS A 29 -18.99 -4.47 5.42
C LYS A 29 -17.91 -5.53 5.20
N THR A 30 -16.65 -5.21 5.50
CA THR A 30 -15.50 -6.12 5.39
C THR A 30 -15.68 -7.36 6.25
N TYR A 31 -16.03 -7.19 7.52
CA TYR A 31 -16.32 -8.31 8.41
C TYR A 31 -17.42 -9.22 7.86
N LYS A 32 -18.52 -8.64 7.39
CA LYS A 32 -19.65 -9.40 6.82
C LYS A 32 -19.25 -10.16 5.56
N SER A 33 -18.47 -9.54 4.69
CA SER A 33 -17.97 -10.16 3.44
C SER A 33 -17.08 -11.36 3.75
N GLN A 34 -16.03 -11.16 4.54
CA GLN A 34 -15.06 -12.21 4.84
C GLN A 34 -15.67 -13.35 5.68
N MET A 35 -16.55 -13.02 6.63
CA MET A 35 -17.32 -14.07 7.36
C MET A 35 -18.34 -14.78 6.46
N GLY A 36 -18.81 -14.15 5.40
CA GLY A 36 -19.60 -14.78 4.35
C GLY A 36 -18.79 -15.81 3.56
N ALA A 37 -17.61 -15.42 3.09
CA ALA A 37 -16.65 -16.31 2.41
C ALA A 37 -16.29 -17.51 3.30
N TYR A 38 -15.93 -17.27 4.55
CA TYR A 38 -15.65 -18.32 5.54
C TYR A 38 -16.79 -19.36 5.67
N LYS A 39 -18.05 -18.90 5.75
CA LYS A 39 -19.20 -19.80 5.84
C LYS A 39 -19.40 -20.63 4.59
N ASN A 40 -19.19 -20.04 3.41
CA ASN A 40 -19.26 -20.76 2.14
C ASN A 40 -18.20 -21.85 2.07
N VAL A 41 -16.95 -21.52 2.43
CA VAL A 41 -15.84 -22.49 2.48
C VAL A 41 -16.17 -23.67 3.38
N ILE A 42 -16.73 -23.44 4.58
CA ILE A 42 -17.16 -24.53 5.47
C ILE A 42 -18.25 -25.39 4.81
N SER A 43 -19.24 -24.74 4.19
CA SER A 43 -20.34 -25.43 3.52
C SER A 43 -19.83 -26.34 2.40
N ASP A 44 -18.97 -25.79 1.54
CA ASP A 44 -18.50 -26.43 0.32
C ASP A 44 -17.54 -27.61 0.62
N ASN A 45 -16.77 -27.53 1.72
CA ASN A 45 -15.82 -28.57 2.11
C ASN A 45 -16.38 -29.60 3.11
N ARG A 46 -17.60 -29.43 3.58
CA ARG A 46 -18.17 -30.29 4.65
C ARG A 46 -18.26 -31.76 4.24
N GLU A 47 -18.69 -32.05 3.03
CA GLU A 47 -18.82 -33.39 2.51
C GLU A 47 -17.45 -34.10 2.42
N LEU A 48 -16.43 -33.38 1.93
CA LEU A 48 -15.05 -33.88 1.83
C LEU A 48 -14.47 -34.21 3.21
N TRP A 49 -14.76 -33.41 4.22
CA TRP A 49 -14.30 -33.66 5.59
C TRP A 49 -15.01 -34.84 6.23
N ASP A 50 -16.31 -34.98 5.98
CA ASP A 50 -17.10 -36.11 6.48
C ASP A 50 -16.64 -37.45 5.84
N GLU A 51 -16.10 -37.42 4.63
CA GLU A 51 -15.50 -38.55 3.92
C GLU A 51 -14.06 -38.86 4.35
N GLY A 52 -13.46 -38.02 5.24
CA GLY A 52 -12.08 -38.21 5.72
C GLY A 52 -11.01 -37.87 4.71
N VAL A 53 -11.36 -37.12 3.67
CA VAL A 53 -10.39 -36.55 2.73
C VAL A 53 -9.60 -35.48 3.47
N GLY A 54 -8.28 -35.62 3.49
CA GLY A 54 -7.36 -34.91 4.36
C GLY A 54 -7.61 -33.40 4.44
N MET A 55 -7.68 -32.88 5.66
CA MET A 55 -7.87 -31.47 5.93
C MET A 55 -6.65 -30.67 5.50
N THR A 56 -6.78 -29.88 4.47
CA THR A 56 -5.87 -28.80 4.18
C THR A 56 -6.16 -27.64 5.17
N GLU A 57 -5.14 -26.95 5.62
CA GLU A 57 -5.34 -25.68 6.29
C GLU A 57 -5.92 -24.69 5.28
N LEU A 58 -7.01 -24.03 5.64
CA LEU A 58 -7.64 -23.01 4.83
C LEU A 58 -7.49 -21.68 5.55
N SER A 59 -7.21 -20.61 4.80
CA SER A 59 -7.08 -19.28 5.39
C SER A 59 -7.77 -18.20 4.56
N ILE A 60 -8.25 -17.18 5.24
CA ILE A 60 -8.68 -15.90 4.68
C ILE A 60 -7.98 -14.82 5.51
N GLU A 61 -7.10 -14.07 4.88
CA GLU A 61 -6.25 -13.09 5.53
C GLU A 61 -6.40 -11.74 4.85
N GLY A 62 -6.83 -10.73 5.61
CA GLY A 62 -6.90 -9.34 5.15
C GLY A 62 -5.74 -8.53 5.72
N ASN A 63 -5.02 -7.81 4.87
CA ASN A 63 -3.93 -6.92 5.28
C ASN A 63 -4.19 -5.52 4.74
N ILE A 64 -4.07 -4.50 5.60
CA ILE A 64 -4.26 -3.09 5.22
C ILE A 64 -2.92 -2.42 5.09
N THR A 65 -2.74 -1.70 3.96
CA THR A 65 -1.62 -0.80 3.75
C THR A 65 -2.15 0.62 3.55
N PHE A 66 -1.77 1.53 4.43
CA PHE A 66 -2.04 2.95 4.26
C PHE A 66 -1.05 3.55 3.26
N THR A 67 -1.56 4.16 2.20
CA THR A 67 -0.73 4.87 1.20
C THR A 67 -0.65 6.36 1.50
N ARG A 68 -1.66 6.92 2.19
CA ARG A 68 -1.66 8.28 2.68
C ARG A 68 -2.60 8.44 3.87
N ALA A 69 -2.14 9.11 4.92
CA ALA A 69 -2.96 9.49 6.06
C ALA A 69 -2.57 10.90 6.50
N ASP A 70 -3.38 11.89 6.15
CA ASP A 70 -3.17 13.28 6.51
C ASP A 70 -4.50 13.99 6.81
N SER A 71 -4.49 15.29 7.06
CA SER A 71 -5.72 16.05 7.37
C SER A 71 -6.65 16.27 6.17
N LEU A 72 -6.23 15.88 4.96
CA LEU A 72 -7.02 15.98 3.73
C LEU A 72 -7.57 14.63 3.29
N VAL A 73 -6.70 13.62 3.25
CA VAL A 73 -7.01 12.33 2.64
C VAL A 73 -6.55 11.19 3.53
N LEU A 74 -7.43 10.21 3.69
CA LEU A 74 -7.09 8.86 4.12
C LEU A 74 -7.20 7.94 2.90
N SER A 75 -6.09 7.37 2.47
CA SER A 75 -6.00 6.47 1.33
C SER A 75 -5.30 5.19 1.75
N TYR A 76 -5.88 4.05 1.44
CA TYR A 76 -5.33 2.74 1.74
C TYR A 76 -5.88 1.68 0.79
N TYR A 77 -5.23 0.54 0.79
CA TYR A 77 -5.78 -0.66 0.19
C TYR A 77 -5.80 -1.81 1.21
N MET A 78 -6.67 -2.77 0.97
CA MET A 78 -6.70 -4.04 1.67
C MET A 78 -6.41 -5.16 0.66
N ASP A 79 -5.35 -5.91 0.91
CA ASP A 79 -5.10 -7.17 0.24
C ASP A 79 -5.80 -8.29 1.00
N THR A 80 -6.63 -9.05 0.30
CA THR A 80 -7.22 -10.27 0.83
C THR A 80 -6.59 -11.47 0.15
N ASN A 81 -6.01 -12.36 0.94
CA ASN A 81 -5.44 -13.62 0.50
C ASN A 81 -6.34 -14.78 0.98
N GLU A 82 -6.84 -15.57 0.04
CA GLU A 82 -7.72 -16.70 0.31
C GLU A 82 -7.02 -18.00 -0.11
N TRP A 83 -6.70 -18.85 0.85
CA TRP A 83 -6.26 -20.22 0.59
C TRP A 83 -7.40 -21.17 0.86
N LEU A 84 -8.07 -21.63 -0.20
CA LEU A 84 -9.29 -22.45 -0.14
C LEU A 84 -9.04 -23.89 -0.61
N GLY A 85 -7.78 -24.36 -0.58
CA GLY A 85 -7.41 -25.74 -0.92
C GLY A 85 -7.26 -26.01 -2.42
N GLY A 86 -7.04 -24.97 -3.24
CA GLY A 86 -6.80 -25.08 -4.68
C GLY A 86 -5.32 -25.28 -5.04
N ALA A 87 -4.98 -25.03 -6.31
CA ALA A 87 -3.62 -25.13 -6.81
C ALA A 87 -2.72 -23.93 -6.36
N HIS A 88 -3.34 -22.82 -6.03
CA HIS A 88 -2.70 -21.58 -5.55
C HIS A 88 -3.71 -20.75 -4.73
N PRO A 89 -3.27 -19.82 -3.88
CA PRO A 89 -4.15 -18.88 -3.22
C PRO A 89 -4.82 -17.96 -4.25
N TYR A 90 -5.95 -17.39 -3.88
CA TYR A 90 -6.59 -16.29 -4.59
C TYR A 90 -6.31 -15.00 -3.81
N SER A 91 -5.75 -14.01 -4.50
CA SER A 91 -5.44 -12.72 -3.91
C SER A 91 -6.15 -11.61 -4.68
N PHE A 92 -6.76 -10.69 -3.95
CA PHE A 92 -7.37 -9.50 -4.56
C PHE A 92 -7.21 -8.28 -3.65
N LYS A 93 -7.19 -7.12 -4.28
CA LYS A 93 -7.06 -5.82 -3.64
C LYS A 93 -8.37 -5.05 -3.72
N GLU A 94 -8.72 -4.40 -2.62
CA GLU A 94 -9.75 -3.37 -2.55
C GLU A 94 -9.10 -2.05 -2.13
N THR A 95 -9.52 -0.94 -2.69
CA THR A 95 -8.97 0.38 -2.37
C THR A 95 -10.03 1.28 -1.75
N CYS A 96 -9.60 2.11 -0.81
CA CYS A 96 -10.46 3.08 -0.13
C CYS A 96 -9.77 4.44 -0.07
N ASN A 97 -10.51 5.46 -0.43
CA ASN A 97 -10.04 6.85 -0.40
C ASN A 97 -11.13 7.73 0.20
N TYR A 98 -10.82 8.44 1.26
CA TYR A 98 -11.77 9.30 1.96
C TYR A 98 -11.27 10.74 2.05
N ASP A 99 -12.17 11.70 1.88
CA ASP A 99 -11.96 13.05 2.38
C ASP A 99 -12.06 13.03 3.92
N VAL A 100 -10.98 13.35 4.60
CA VAL A 100 -10.88 13.22 6.06
C VAL A 100 -11.88 14.10 6.79
N LYS A 101 -12.22 15.27 6.23
CA LYS A 101 -13.11 16.21 6.87
C LYS A 101 -14.59 15.83 6.76
N SER A 102 -15.02 15.37 5.59
CA SER A 102 -16.41 14.97 5.34
C SER A 102 -16.68 13.49 5.63
N GLY A 103 -15.65 12.67 5.62
CA GLY A 103 -15.76 11.21 5.69
C GLY A 103 -16.31 10.58 4.40
N GLU A 104 -16.53 11.37 3.34
CA GLU A 104 -17.08 10.87 2.08
C GLU A 104 -16.03 10.16 1.24
N ASP A 105 -16.49 9.19 0.44
CA ASP A 105 -15.64 8.52 -0.54
C ASP A 105 -15.11 9.52 -1.57
N LEU A 106 -13.79 9.55 -1.74
CA LEU A 106 -13.11 10.37 -2.72
C LEU A 106 -13.00 9.60 -4.04
N LYS A 107 -13.56 10.14 -5.10
CA LYS A 107 -13.50 9.52 -6.43
C LYS A 107 -12.24 9.93 -7.16
N LEU A 108 -11.73 9.05 -8.03
CA LEU A 108 -10.58 9.38 -8.88
C LEU A 108 -10.80 10.68 -9.68
N SER A 109 -12.01 10.90 -10.19
CA SER A 109 -12.41 12.14 -10.90
C SER A 109 -12.36 13.40 -10.05
N ASP A 110 -12.40 13.27 -8.72
CA ASP A 110 -12.30 14.42 -7.81
C ASP A 110 -10.84 14.83 -7.57
N VAL A 111 -9.90 13.92 -7.80
CA VAL A 111 -8.47 14.09 -7.57
C VAL A 111 -7.73 14.47 -8.86
N VAL A 112 -8.07 13.82 -9.97
CA VAL A 112 -7.45 14.15 -11.26
C VAL A 112 -8.07 15.40 -11.88
N SER A 113 -7.26 16.21 -12.57
CA SER A 113 -7.72 17.43 -13.24
C SER A 113 -8.26 17.18 -14.63
N ASP A 114 -7.72 16.16 -15.33
CA ASP A 114 -8.16 15.71 -16.66
C ASP A 114 -8.20 14.18 -16.67
N TYR A 115 -9.40 13.64 -16.52
CA TYR A 115 -9.64 12.20 -16.43
C TYR A 115 -9.28 11.45 -17.73
N ASP A 116 -9.54 12.07 -18.89
CA ASP A 116 -9.23 11.45 -20.19
C ASP A 116 -7.72 11.39 -20.45
N THR A 117 -6.98 12.43 -20.07
CA THR A 117 -5.52 12.44 -20.17
C THR A 117 -4.92 11.47 -19.18
N PHE A 118 -5.42 11.43 -17.94
CA PHE A 118 -4.99 10.45 -16.94
C PHE A 118 -5.17 9.00 -17.43
N TYR A 119 -6.34 8.67 -17.97
CA TYR A 119 -6.61 7.36 -18.59
C TYR A 119 -5.59 7.01 -19.69
N LYS A 120 -5.29 7.97 -20.59
CA LYS A 120 -4.31 7.76 -21.66
C LYS A 120 -2.91 7.47 -21.15
N GLU A 121 -2.47 8.15 -20.09
CA GLU A 121 -1.17 7.91 -19.47
C GLU A 121 -1.12 6.51 -18.81
N VAL A 122 -2.20 6.11 -18.12
CA VAL A 122 -2.31 4.73 -17.59
C VAL A 122 -2.21 3.71 -18.74
N CYS A 123 -2.93 3.91 -19.85
CA CYS A 123 -2.84 3.02 -21.02
C CYS A 123 -1.43 2.98 -21.62
N ALA A 124 -0.75 4.14 -21.71
CA ALA A 124 0.62 4.20 -22.23
C ALA A 124 1.61 3.40 -21.37
N LYS A 125 1.54 3.56 -20.05
CA LYS A 125 2.37 2.79 -19.11
C LYS A 125 2.09 1.28 -19.16
N LEU A 126 0.85 0.87 -19.37
CA LEU A 126 0.50 -0.54 -19.55
C LEU A 126 1.01 -1.10 -20.88
N GLU A 127 0.91 -0.32 -21.97
CA GLU A 127 1.40 -0.72 -23.29
C GLU A 127 2.91 -1.00 -23.29
N GLU A 128 3.70 -0.25 -22.52
CA GLU A 128 5.16 -0.43 -22.38
C GLU A 128 5.52 -1.81 -21.79
N ARG A 129 4.61 -2.41 -21.02
CA ARG A 129 4.87 -3.65 -20.25
C ARG A 129 4.10 -4.87 -20.75
N LYS A 130 3.21 -4.71 -21.71
CA LYS A 130 2.28 -5.77 -22.14
C LYS A 130 2.95 -7.09 -22.54
N ASP A 131 4.08 -7.01 -23.24
CA ASP A 131 4.81 -8.19 -23.73
C ASP A 131 5.55 -8.90 -22.59
N GLU A 132 6.07 -8.15 -21.64
CA GLU A 132 6.77 -8.66 -20.46
C GLU A 132 5.81 -9.45 -19.55
N TYR A 133 4.62 -8.91 -19.30
CA TYR A 133 3.62 -9.53 -18.41
C TYR A 133 2.60 -10.41 -19.15
N GLY A 134 2.69 -10.52 -20.47
CA GLY A 134 1.81 -11.36 -21.28
C GLY A 134 0.34 -10.99 -21.16
N PHE A 135 0.01 -9.70 -21.35
CA PHE A 135 -1.37 -9.22 -21.27
C PHE A 135 -2.27 -9.90 -22.29
N TYR A 136 -3.54 -10.08 -21.94
CA TYR A 136 -4.55 -10.61 -22.85
C TYR A 136 -4.72 -9.68 -24.04
N GLU A 137 -5.16 -10.23 -25.19
CA GLU A 137 -5.35 -9.43 -26.41
C GLU A 137 -6.40 -8.33 -26.26
N ASP A 138 -7.40 -8.54 -25.39
CA ASP A 138 -8.51 -7.63 -25.11
C ASP A 138 -8.27 -6.72 -23.89
N TYR A 139 -7.05 -6.71 -23.32
CA TYR A 139 -6.75 -5.87 -22.16
C TYR A 139 -7.06 -4.37 -22.39
N PRO A 140 -6.92 -3.77 -23.59
CA PRO A 140 -7.26 -2.36 -23.79
C PRO A 140 -8.77 -2.08 -23.61
N ASP A 141 -9.63 -3.03 -24.04
CA ASP A 141 -11.07 -2.92 -23.82
C ASP A 141 -11.42 -3.11 -22.35
N THR A 142 -10.73 -4.01 -21.65
CA THR A 142 -10.88 -4.20 -20.20
C THR A 142 -10.51 -2.93 -19.45
N VAL A 143 -9.35 -2.32 -19.71
CA VAL A 143 -8.95 -1.04 -19.09
C VAL A 143 -9.97 0.06 -19.37
N LYS A 144 -10.43 0.16 -20.61
CA LYS A 144 -11.47 1.14 -21.00
C LYS A 144 -12.78 0.93 -20.22
N ASN A 145 -13.20 -0.31 -20.03
CA ASN A 145 -14.42 -0.63 -19.29
C ASN A 145 -14.27 -0.30 -17.79
N VAL A 146 -13.10 -0.54 -17.19
CA VAL A 146 -12.81 -0.13 -15.81
C VAL A 146 -12.96 1.38 -15.63
N PHE A 147 -12.50 2.19 -16.59
CA PHE A 147 -12.57 3.65 -16.51
C PHE A 147 -13.92 4.24 -16.90
N TYR A 148 -14.56 3.72 -17.94
CA TYR A 148 -15.73 4.33 -18.59
C TYR A 148 -16.94 3.41 -18.73
N GLY A 149 -16.80 2.14 -18.37
CA GLY A 149 -17.88 1.16 -18.47
C GLY A 149 -18.96 1.34 -17.40
N ASP A 150 -19.95 0.47 -17.44
CA ASP A 150 -21.00 0.41 -16.43
C ASP A 150 -20.41 -0.01 -15.07
N LYS A 151 -20.62 0.83 -14.06
CA LYS A 151 -20.05 0.61 -12.72
C LYS A 151 -20.68 -0.56 -11.95
N GLU A 152 -21.89 -0.95 -12.32
CA GLU A 152 -22.51 -2.17 -11.77
C GLU A 152 -21.84 -3.45 -12.31
N GLU A 153 -21.30 -3.39 -13.55
CA GLU A 153 -20.63 -4.52 -14.22
C GLU A 153 -19.13 -4.54 -13.96
N TYR A 154 -18.44 -3.39 -14.06
CA TYR A 154 -16.97 -3.31 -14.01
C TYR A 154 -16.41 -2.73 -12.72
N GLY A 155 -17.24 -2.15 -11.84
CA GLY A 155 -16.82 -1.46 -10.65
C GLY A 155 -16.17 -0.10 -10.91
N GLU A 156 -15.69 0.54 -9.86
CA GLU A 156 -14.86 1.74 -9.95
C GLU A 156 -13.39 1.33 -10.15
N PRO A 157 -12.54 2.17 -10.78
CA PRO A 157 -11.11 1.94 -10.81
C PRO A 157 -10.55 1.74 -9.39
N LEU A 158 -9.74 0.72 -9.21
CA LEU A 158 -8.99 0.56 -7.96
C LEU A 158 -7.80 1.51 -7.99
N TRP A 159 -7.71 2.41 -7.03
CA TRP A 159 -6.65 3.40 -6.98
C TRP A 159 -6.36 3.84 -5.56
N THR A 160 -5.15 4.30 -5.32
CA THR A 160 -4.76 4.99 -4.09
C THR A 160 -4.02 6.28 -4.39
N LEU A 161 -4.10 7.21 -3.45
CA LEU A 161 -3.28 8.40 -3.41
C LEU A 161 -2.16 8.19 -2.40
N SER A 162 -0.93 8.49 -2.81
CA SER A 162 0.24 8.51 -1.92
C SER A 162 0.75 9.93 -1.71
N GLY A 163 1.91 10.06 -1.10
CA GLY A 163 2.59 11.34 -0.94
C GLY A 163 3.21 11.88 -2.23
N ASP A 164 3.46 11.02 -3.19
CA ASP A 164 4.20 11.31 -4.41
C ASP A 164 3.36 11.12 -5.70
N GLY A 165 2.18 10.46 -5.63
CA GLY A 165 1.39 10.21 -6.84
C GLY A 165 0.10 9.45 -6.62
N ILE A 166 -0.47 8.98 -7.74
CA ILE A 166 -1.63 8.09 -7.79
C ILE A 166 -1.19 6.75 -8.38
N THR A 167 -1.57 5.67 -7.72
CA THR A 167 -1.40 4.31 -8.25
C THR A 167 -2.77 3.71 -8.58
N VAL A 168 -2.90 3.19 -9.80
CA VAL A 168 -4.08 2.45 -10.27
C VAL A 168 -3.73 0.97 -10.29
N TYR A 169 -4.62 0.13 -9.77
CA TYR A 169 -4.40 -1.32 -9.63
C TYR A 169 -5.36 -2.11 -10.51
N PHE A 170 -4.88 -3.25 -10.99
CA PHE A 170 -5.65 -4.26 -11.71
C PHE A 170 -5.36 -5.60 -11.06
N ASN A 171 -6.34 -6.17 -10.41
CA ASN A 171 -6.23 -7.45 -9.73
C ASN A 171 -5.76 -8.57 -10.66
N THR A 172 -5.23 -9.61 -10.09
CA THR A 172 -4.84 -10.84 -10.79
C THR A 172 -5.98 -11.31 -11.70
N TYR A 173 -5.65 -11.78 -12.90
CA TYR A 173 -6.57 -12.18 -13.98
C TYR A 173 -7.30 -11.04 -14.71
N VAL A 174 -7.17 -9.78 -14.30
CA VAL A 174 -7.85 -8.68 -14.99
C VAL A 174 -7.18 -8.35 -16.31
N LEU A 175 -5.86 -8.19 -16.33
CA LEU A 175 -5.12 -7.85 -17.56
C LEU A 175 -4.25 -8.99 -18.09
N ALA A 176 -3.87 -9.96 -17.23
CA ALA A 176 -2.90 -11.00 -17.51
C ALA A 176 -3.21 -12.29 -16.74
N PRO A 177 -2.59 -13.44 -17.10
CA PRO A 177 -2.71 -14.69 -16.35
C PRO A 177 -2.19 -14.55 -14.91
N TYR A 178 -2.59 -15.47 -14.03
CA TYR A 178 -2.20 -15.50 -12.62
C TYR A 178 -0.70 -15.36 -12.39
N ALA A 179 0.12 -16.02 -13.21
CA ALA A 179 1.57 -16.00 -13.08
C ALA A 179 2.20 -14.61 -13.24
N SER A 180 1.49 -13.68 -13.86
CA SER A 180 1.92 -12.27 -14.03
C SER A 180 1.55 -11.40 -12.84
N GLY A 181 0.78 -11.94 -11.89
CA GLY A 181 0.36 -11.23 -10.68
C GLY A 181 -0.60 -10.07 -10.92
N GLU A 182 -0.76 -9.26 -9.89
CA GLU A 182 -1.45 -7.96 -9.94
C GLU A 182 -0.64 -6.99 -10.80
N GLN A 183 -1.33 -6.10 -11.51
CA GLN A 183 -0.69 -5.03 -12.27
C GLN A 183 -1.02 -3.68 -11.64
N ALA A 184 -0.02 -2.81 -11.55
CA ALA A 184 -0.19 -1.47 -11.00
C ALA A 184 0.50 -0.42 -11.88
N VAL A 185 -0.10 0.76 -12.00
CA VAL A 185 0.46 1.91 -12.72
C VAL A 185 0.49 3.10 -11.79
N SER A 186 1.69 3.62 -11.53
CA SER A 186 1.89 4.83 -10.74
C SER A 186 2.17 6.03 -11.64
N LEU A 187 1.49 7.15 -11.37
CA LEU A 187 1.72 8.44 -12.01
C LEU A 187 2.11 9.45 -10.92
N SER A 188 3.39 9.84 -10.91
CA SER A 188 3.94 10.70 -9.88
C SER A 188 3.57 12.16 -10.08
N PHE A 189 3.53 12.95 -8.99
CA PHE A 189 3.30 14.39 -9.04
C PHE A 189 4.41 15.13 -9.78
N ILE A 190 5.64 14.60 -9.74
CA ILE A 190 6.80 15.19 -10.41
C ILE A 190 6.69 15.01 -11.92
N GLU A 191 6.37 13.78 -12.36
CA GLU A 191 6.28 13.46 -13.79
C GLU A 191 5.01 14.05 -14.42
N TYR A 192 3.91 14.13 -13.65
CA TYR A 192 2.58 14.53 -14.13
C TYR A 192 1.93 15.66 -13.28
N PRO A 193 2.62 16.80 -13.07
CA PRO A 193 2.17 17.83 -12.12
C PRO A 193 0.83 18.49 -12.50
N GLU A 194 0.42 18.44 -13.78
CA GLU A 194 -0.85 19.03 -14.24
C GLU A 194 -2.01 18.04 -14.26
N LEU A 195 -1.76 16.72 -14.13
CA LEU A 195 -2.82 15.71 -14.14
C LEU A 195 -3.53 15.56 -12.81
N ILE A 196 -2.89 15.96 -11.72
CA ILE A 196 -3.44 15.82 -10.38
C ILE A 196 -3.70 17.21 -9.81
N ARG A 197 -4.84 17.40 -9.17
CA ARG A 197 -5.22 18.71 -8.62
C ARG A 197 -4.26 19.11 -7.51
N LYS A 198 -3.77 20.34 -7.56
CA LYS A 198 -2.70 20.85 -6.68
C LYS A 198 -2.97 20.73 -5.18
N GLN A 199 -4.23 20.73 -4.77
CA GLN A 199 -4.58 20.54 -3.36
C GLN A 199 -4.18 19.16 -2.83
N TYR A 200 -4.12 18.15 -3.70
CA TYR A 200 -3.74 16.77 -3.35
C TYR A 200 -2.25 16.50 -3.51
N GLN A 201 -1.50 17.39 -4.15
CA GLN A 201 -0.04 17.29 -4.29
C GLN A 201 0.71 17.84 -3.07
N LYS A 202 -0.02 18.43 -2.11
CA LYS A 202 0.57 19.00 -0.89
C LYS A 202 0.28 18.08 0.28
N HIS A 203 1.29 17.85 1.10
CA HIS A 203 1.09 17.26 2.40
C HIS A 203 0.45 18.28 3.34
N SER A 204 -0.36 17.81 4.29
CA SER A 204 -0.77 18.61 5.43
C SER A 204 0.40 18.78 6.42
N ASP A 205 0.19 19.57 7.48
CA ASP A 205 1.20 19.74 8.55
C ASP A 205 1.48 18.41 9.30
N GLN A 206 0.56 17.45 9.20
CA GLN A 206 0.69 16.11 9.77
C GLN A 206 0.32 15.10 8.70
N TRP A 207 1.11 14.05 8.58
CA TRP A 207 0.88 12.98 7.62
C TRP A 207 1.69 11.73 7.95
N ALA A 208 1.24 10.59 7.45
CA ALA A 208 2.00 9.35 7.39
C ALA A 208 1.90 8.79 5.97
N ILE A 209 3.03 8.47 5.38
CA ILE A 209 3.12 7.88 4.04
C ILE A 209 4.05 6.68 4.07
N PRO A 210 3.70 5.57 3.40
CA PRO A 210 4.64 4.47 3.21
C PRO A 210 5.77 4.91 2.28
N ILE A 211 6.92 4.31 2.46
CA ILE A 211 8.06 4.41 1.56
C ILE A 211 8.62 3.01 1.36
N ALA A 212 8.75 2.57 0.10
CA ALA A 212 9.32 1.28 -0.22
C ALA A 212 10.85 1.34 -0.28
N GLU A 213 11.49 0.16 -0.21
CA GLU A 213 12.93 0.05 -0.45
C GLU A 213 13.25 0.53 -1.88
N ASP A 214 14.32 1.30 -2.03
CA ASP A 214 14.75 1.97 -3.28
C ASP A 214 13.78 3.02 -3.85
N GLU A 215 12.71 3.34 -3.14
CA GLU A 215 11.80 4.42 -3.51
C GLU A 215 12.26 5.74 -2.90
N MET A 216 12.24 6.81 -3.71
CA MET A 216 12.59 8.16 -3.27
C MET A 216 11.33 8.98 -2.99
N CYS A 217 11.31 9.61 -1.84
CA CYS A 217 10.28 10.54 -1.43
C CYS A 217 10.87 11.95 -1.26
N LEU A 218 10.12 12.98 -1.65
CA LEU A 218 10.49 14.38 -1.48
C LEU A 218 9.70 15.00 -0.33
N VAL A 219 10.40 15.55 0.63
CA VAL A 219 9.80 16.11 1.87
C VAL A 219 10.56 17.35 2.31
N ASP A 220 9.86 18.47 2.50
CA ASP A 220 10.43 19.66 3.15
C ASP A 220 10.62 19.38 4.65
N LEU A 221 11.83 19.00 5.05
CA LEU A 221 12.16 18.60 6.42
C LEU A 221 12.28 19.78 7.40
N ASP A 222 12.76 20.92 6.94
CA ASP A 222 13.04 22.08 7.80
C ASP A 222 12.03 23.23 7.66
N GLY A 223 11.08 23.14 6.73
CA GLY A 223 10.03 24.11 6.52
C GLY A 223 10.47 25.32 5.71
N ASP A 224 11.58 25.24 4.98
CA ASP A 224 12.13 26.33 4.17
C ASP A 224 11.48 26.43 2.77
N GLY A 225 10.66 25.45 2.41
CA GLY A 225 9.94 25.35 1.13
C GLY A 225 10.74 24.64 0.03
N ALA A 226 11.96 24.19 0.30
CA ALA A 226 12.67 23.24 -0.53
C ALA A 226 12.37 21.81 -0.02
N GLU A 227 12.37 20.84 -0.93
CA GLU A 227 12.11 19.44 -0.57
C GLU A 227 13.44 18.70 -0.52
N GLU A 228 13.69 17.96 0.55
CA GLU A 228 14.81 17.06 0.72
C GLU A 228 14.45 15.66 0.20
N GLU A 229 15.43 15.00 -0.43
CA GLU A 229 15.29 13.63 -0.92
C GLU A 229 15.47 12.62 0.23
N ILE A 230 14.48 11.76 0.43
CA ILE A 230 14.50 10.68 1.43
C ILE A 230 14.31 9.35 0.70
N SER A 231 15.19 8.40 0.96
CA SER A 231 15.03 7.00 0.53
C SER A 231 15.75 6.07 1.49
N TYR A 232 15.54 4.78 1.35
CA TYR A 232 16.38 3.76 1.97
C TYR A 232 16.60 2.60 1.02
N SER A 233 17.75 1.94 1.17
CA SER A 233 18.16 0.80 0.36
C SER A 233 18.83 -0.26 1.21
N ALA A 234 18.87 -1.51 0.74
CA ALA A 234 19.60 -2.60 1.37
C ALA A 234 20.48 -3.31 0.33
N ASP A 235 21.74 -3.56 0.68
CA ASP A 235 22.63 -4.41 -0.15
C ASP A 235 22.37 -5.89 0.19
N ARG A 236 21.58 -6.55 -0.67
CA ARG A 236 21.10 -7.90 -0.45
C ARG A 236 22.01 -8.94 -1.08
N ASP A 237 22.27 -10.00 -0.34
CA ASP A 237 23.06 -11.13 -0.81
C ASP A 237 22.26 -12.05 -1.76
N GLU A 238 22.87 -13.16 -2.17
CA GLU A 238 22.25 -14.17 -3.07
C GLU A 238 21.05 -14.90 -2.44
N TYR A 239 20.80 -14.75 -1.14
CA TYR A 239 19.66 -15.30 -0.40
C TYR A 239 18.61 -14.22 -0.06
N ASP A 240 18.74 -13.05 -0.65
CA ASP A 240 17.87 -11.87 -0.38
C ASP A 240 17.97 -11.32 1.04
N TYR A 241 19.11 -11.57 1.69
CA TYR A 241 19.39 -11.12 3.06
C TYR A 241 20.32 -9.91 3.07
N ALA A 242 20.04 -8.92 3.92
CA ALA A 242 20.88 -7.76 4.13
C ALA A 242 21.25 -7.59 5.62
N ASP A 243 22.50 -7.26 5.89
CA ASP A 243 23.00 -7.03 7.26
C ASP A 243 22.52 -5.67 7.82
N SER A 244 22.32 -4.68 6.97
CA SER A 244 21.87 -3.33 7.36
C SER A 244 21.11 -2.65 6.23
N ILE A 245 20.45 -1.55 6.59
CA ILE A 245 19.81 -0.63 5.65
C ILE A 245 20.63 0.65 5.59
N VAL A 246 20.77 1.22 4.41
CA VAL A 246 21.31 2.55 4.21
C VAL A 246 20.16 3.54 4.01
N ILE A 247 20.03 4.51 4.92
CA ILE A 247 19.07 5.60 4.82
C ILE A 247 19.77 6.76 4.12
N HIS A 248 19.15 7.27 3.06
CA HIS A 248 19.58 8.45 2.32
C HIS A 248 18.71 9.63 2.70
N CYS A 249 19.31 10.72 3.08
CA CYS A 249 18.62 11.94 3.50
C CYS A 249 19.42 13.15 3.02
N ASP A 250 18.86 13.95 2.13
CA ASP A 250 19.44 15.19 1.61
C ASP A 250 20.90 15.01 1.15
N GLY A 251 21.17 13.99 0.32
CA GLY A 251 22.48 13.66 -0.23
C GLY A 251 23.46 13.01 0.75
N ASN A 252 23.10 12.82 2.01
CA ASN A 252 23.87 12.07 3.00
C ASN A 252 23.38 10.62 3.09
N SER A 253 24.28 9.71 3.47
CA SER A 253 23.94 8.29 3.63
C SER A 253 24.32 7.81 5.04
N TYR A 254 23.41 7.12 5.68
CA TYR A 254 23.53 6.64 7.04
C TYR A 254 23.26 5.14 7.08
N ASP A 255 24.28 4.35 7.39
CA ASP A 255 24.13 2.91 7.59
C ASP A 255 23.52 2.65 8.97
N THR A 256 22.40 1.90 9.02
CA THR A 256 21.70 1.60 10.27
C THR A 256 22.56 0.80 11.24
N ALA A 257 23.56 0.04 10.76
CA ALA A 257 24.56 -0.63 11.61
C ALA A 257 25.33 0.33 12.53
N MET A 258 25.47 1.61 12.15
CA MET A 258 26.14 2.63 12.97
C MET A 258 25.40 2.93 14.28
N PHE A 259 24.12 2.64 14.34
CA PHE A 259 23.25 2.95 15.48
C PHE A 259 23.00 1.74 16.38
N MET A 260 23.54 0.56 16.03
CA MET A 260 23.34 -0.67 16.79
C MET A 260 24.50 -0.96 17.73
N ASP A 261 24.21 -1.45 18.93
CA ASP A 261 25.22 -2.02 19.82
C ASP A 261 25.76 -3.32 19.20
N SER A 262 27.07 -3.54 19.28
CA SER A 262 27.81 -4.65 18.67
C SER A 262 27.34 -6.06 19.07
N ASP A 263 26.48 -6.16 20.09
CA ASP A 263 25.94 -7.42 20.61
C ASP A 263 24.51 -7.71 20.07
N TYR A 264 23.94 -6.82 19.25
CA TYR A 264 22.59 -6.97 18.69
C TYR A 264 22.70 -7.29 17.21
N TYR A 265 22.47 -8.53 16.84
CA TYR A 265 22.26 -8.95 15.45
C TYR A 265 20.88 -8.49 14.96
N GLY A 266 20.69 -7.19 14.90
CA GLY A 266 19.53 -6.59 14.29
C GLY A 266 19.75 -6.41 12.80
N GLY A 267 20.02 -7.49 12.09
CA GLY A 267 20.13 -7.46 10.64
C GLY A 267 18.83 -6.97 10.05
N CYS A 268 18.91 -6.35 8.89
CA CYS A 268 17.75 -5.97 8.08
C CYS A 268 16.93 -7.20 7.65
N GLY A 269 17.57 -8.38 7.61
CA GLY A 269 16.94 -9.64 7.22
C GLY A 269 16.41 -9.61 5.78
N TYR A 270 15.26 -10.29 5.60
CA TYR A 270 14.71 -10.59 4.27
C TYR A 270 13.75 -9.53 3.74
N SER A 271 13.31 -8.59 4.57
CA SER A 271 12.40 -7.53 4.13
C SER A 271 12.54 -6.28 4.99
N ALA A 272 12.28 -5.14 4.37
CA ALA A 272 12.15 -3.86 5.04
C ALA A 272 10.90 -3.14 4.54
N SER A 273 10.17 -2.51 5.44
CA SER A 273 9.09 -1.60 5.10
C SER A 273 9.21 -0.33 5.92
N GLY A 274 8.96 0.81 5.30
CA GLY A 274 9.12 2.12 5.91
C GLY A 274 7.85 2.94 5.91
N TYR A 275 7.73 3.82 6.91
CA TYR A 275 6.76 4.91 6.93
C TYR A 275 7.47 6.20 7.29
N LEU A 276 7.26 7.23 6.46
CA LEU A 276 7.59 8.61 6.81
C LEU A 276 6.40 9.20 7.56
N VAL A 277 6.65 9.78 8.73
CA VAL A 277 5.60 10.35 9.58
C VAL A 277 5.98 11.77 9.97
N ARG A 278 5.16 12.75 9.57
CA ARG A 278 5.25 14.13 10.05
C ARG A 278 4.30 14.36 11.19
N THR A 279 4.82 14.84 12.29
CA THR A 279 4.04 15.11 13.49
C THR A 279 3.68 16.60 13.60
N GLN A 280 2.66 16.91 14.40
CA GLN A 280 2.13 18.25 14.61
C GLN A 280 3.19 19.31 14.99
N ASN A 281 4.28 18.89 15.62
CA ASN A 281 5.39 19.77 15.98
C ASN A 281 6.40 20.00 14.85
N GLY A 282 6.08 19.57 13.62
CA GLY A 282 6.90 19.74 12.44
C GLY A 282 8.09 18.77 12.33
N LYS A 283 8.20 17.77 13.21
CA LYS A 283 9.24 16.75 13.11
C LYS A 283 8.84 15.65 12.13
N THR A 284 9.81 15.19 11.38
CA THR A 284 9.66 14.06 10.47
C THR A 284 10.43 12.85 10.99
N TRP A 285 9.80 11.71 10.96
CA TRP A 285 10.31 10.45 11.46
C TRP A 285 10.28 9.39 10.36
N LEU A 286 11.29 8.54 10.29
CA LEU A 286 11.27 7.31 9.53
C LEU A 286 11.08 6.13 10.48
N TYR A 287 9.99 5.40 10.30
CA TYR A 287 9.73 4.12 10.94
C TYR A 287 10.15 3.02 9.98
N LEU A 288 11.13 2.22 10.35
CA LEU A 288 11.57 1.06 9.58
C LEU A 288 11.23 -0.21 10.34
N GLU A 289 10.36 -1.04 9.76
CA GLU A 289 10.13 -2.40 10.21
C GLU A 289 10.97 -3.34 9.35
N THR A 290 11.76 -4.19 10.00
CA THR A 290 12.61 -5.18 9.34
C THR A 290 12.28 -6.57 9.87
N MET A 291 12.48 -7.62 9.05
CA MET A 291 12.28 -9.00 9.46
C MET A 291 13.60 -9.74 9.44
N GLY A 292 14.11 -10.07 10.63
CA GLY A 292 15.36 -10.81 10.82
C GLY A 292 15.20 -12.32 10.73
N GLU A 293 16.27 -13.04 11.01
CA GLU A 293 16.24 -14.49 11.11
C GLU A 293 15.26 -14.96 12.20
N GLY A 294 14.47 -16.01 11.90
CA GLY A 294 13.54 -16.62 12.86
C GLY A 294 12.24 -15.88 13.08
N ASP A 295 11.70 -15.19 12.07
CA ASP A 295 10.42 -14.47 12.08
C ASP A 295 10.35 -13.31 13.10
N GLY A 296 11.49 -12.87 13.61
CA GLY A 296 11.58 -11.69 14.48
C GLY A 296 11.37 -10.41 13.67
N LYS A 297 10.40 -9.59 14.09
CA LYS A 297 10.20 -8.24 13.54
C LYS A 297 10.88 -7.22 14.45
N TYR A 298 11.58 -6.29 13.84
CA TYR A 298 12.26 -5.19 14.52
C TYR A 298 11.73 -3.87 14.00
N LEU A 299 11.48 -2.93 14.88
CA LEU A 299 11.09 -1.57 14.54
C LEU A 299 12.18 -0.60 14.98
N GLN A 300 12.70 0.15 14.03
CA GLN A 300 13.64 1.24 14.27
C GLN A 300 12.96 2.57 13.94
N ILE A 301 13.13 3.58 14.78
CA ILE A 301 12.53 4.90 14.59
C ILE A 301 13.63 5.94 14.52
N PHE A 302 13.74 6.61 13.39
CA PHE A 302 14.74 7.67 13.16
C PHE A 302 14.05 9.02 13.06
N GLU A 303 14.56 10.02 13.78
CA GLU A 303 14.22 11.42 13.56
C GLU A 303 15.05 11.93 12.38
N LEU A 304 14.39 12.37 11.32
CA LEU A 304 15.02 12.94 10.14
C LEU A 304 15.20 14.45 10.33
N MET A 305 16.38 14.93 10.05
CA MET A 305 16.72 16.35 10.08
C MET A 305 17.55 16.68 8.85
N LYS A 306 17.48 17.91 8.36
CA LYS A 306 18.36 18.35 7.28
C LYS A 306 19.80 18.10 7.68
N ASN A 307 20.54 17.32 6.89
CA ASN A 307 21.92 16.91 7.11
C ASN A 307 22.20 16.08 8.38
N ASP A 308 21.19 15.50 9.03
CA ASP A 308 21.41 14.67 10.20
C ASP A 308 20.31 13.60 10.38
N LEU A 309 20.65 12.51 11.06
CA LEU A 309 19.75 11.40 11.36
C LEU A 309 20.00 10.94 12.80
N ARG A 310 18.94 10.74 13.55
CA ARG A 310 19.03 10.28 14.93
C ARG A 310 18.14 9.07 15.20
N LEU A 311 18.72 7.94 15.57
CA LEU A 311 17.94 6.81 16.09
C LEU A 311 17.31 7.21 17.43
N VAL A 312 16.02 6.89 17.58
CA VAL A 312 15.26 7.21 18.80
C VAL A 312 14.95 5.95 19.60
N THR A 313 14.61 4.87 18.90
CA THR A 313 14.40 3.55 19.50
C THR A 313 14.42 2.46 18.42
#